data_3d7f5d7db7d5924e639dadc05df978e7
#
_entry.id   3d7f5d7db7d5924e639dadc05df978e7
#
_cell.length_a   1.000
_cell.length_b   1.000
_cell.length_c   1.000
_cell.angle_alpha   90.00
_cell.angle_beta   90.00
_cell.angle_gamma   90.00
#
_symmetry.space_group_name_H-M   'P 1'
#
loop_
_entity.id
_entity.type
_entity.pdbx_description
1 polymer ?
#
loop_
_entity_poly.entity_id
_entity_poly.type
_entity_poly.pdbx_seq_one_letter_code
_entity_poly.pdbx_strand_id
1 'polypeptide(L)'
;MENKKAGSGDRGANKTGSFSSDKNKSRHFHPAHPSFLPKEPVKGIGKESSKEKKPEKSEPEVKALHKPTGWIGTDESGKGDYFGPLVVAGVYLEDNLIPQLRQLNVRDSKKISDGVIKDLDFRLRSICRYSVVVIGPEKYNLLYSRMKNLNRILAWGHARVIENILLQVDASRALSDQFGDEMYIKNALMKLGKKIRLEQRPGAESDLAVAAASILARAEFLNRLESLSRECGIVLPKGASPQTEEAARKLVEKLGKENLEKYVKMHFKNTLKVLSPQPQKEEPATQG
;
A
#
# COMPACT_ATOMS: atom_id res chain seq x y z
N MET A 1 -42.65 -37.94 -51.60
CA MET A 1 -42.91 -39.15 -50.81
C MET A 1 -42.42 -38.91 -49.42
N GLU A 2 -43.29 -38.40 -48.55
CA GLU A 2 -44.07 -39.16 -47.57
C GLU A 2 -43.15 -39.95 -46.62
N ASN A 3 -43.22 -39.89 -45.35
CA ASN A 3 -44.27 -39.60 -44.35
C ASN A 3 -43.57 -39.45 -42.96
N LYS A 4 -43.88 -38.45 -42.11
CA LYS A 4 -44.81 -38.50 -40.95
C LYS A 4 -44.56 -39.60 -39.92
N LYS A 5 -44.28 -39.17 -38.63
CA LYS A 5 -45.12 -39.15 -37.40
C LYS A 5 -44.18 -39.13 -36.18
N ALA A 6 -44.18 -38.21 -35.26
CA ALA A 6 -45.19 -37.91 -34.20
C ALA A 6 -45.36 -39.02 -33.15
N GLY A 7 -45.13 -38.63 -31.89
CA GLY A 7 -45.44 -39.32 -30.64
C GLY A 7 -44.54 -38.75 -29.53
N SER A 8 -44.89 -37.82 -28.73
CA SER A 8 -45.86 -37.64 -27.62
C SER A 8 -45.48 -38.45 -26.36
N GLY A 9 -45.22 -37.71 -25.28
CA GLY A 9 -45.51 -38.04 -23.88
C GLY A 9 -44.35 -38.72 -23.17
N ASP A 10 -43.94 -38.38 -22.01
CA ASP A 10 -44.76 -38.18 -20.84
C ASP A 10 -43.92 -37.53 -19.71
N ARG A 11 -44.60 -36.98 -18.76
CA ARG A 11 -44.20 -36.27 -17.54
C ARG A 11 -43.45 -37.16 -16.56
N GLY A 12 -42.44 -36.63 -15.93
CA GLY A 12 -41.79 -37.25 -14.76
C GLY A 12 -41.16 -36.20 -13.85
N ALA A 13 -41.85 -35.94 -12.79
CA ALA A 13 -41.64 -34.90 -11.77
C ALA A 13 -40.30 -35.00 -10.98
N ASN A 14 -39.71 -33.86 -10.75
CA ASN A 14 -39.35 -33.37 -9.39
C ASN A 14 -38.43 -34.22 -8.52
N LYS A 15 -37.19 -33.72 -8.33
CA LYS A 15 -36.58 -33.69 -6.99
C LYS A 15 -35.58 -32.52 -6.91
N THR A 16 -36.02 -31.52 -6.18
CA THR A 16 -35.22 -30.40 -5.63
C THR A 16 -34.11 -30.92 -4.76
N GLY A 17 -32.88 -30.74 -5.22
CA GLY A 17 -31.65 -30.85 -4.40
C GLY A 17 -31.11 -29.44 -4.14
N SER A 18 -31.43 -28.89 -2.99
CA SER A 18 -30.87 -27.61 -2.52
C SER A 18 -29.40 -27.80 -2.22
N PHE A 19 -28.54 -27.31 -3.11
CA PHE A 19 -27.14 -27.10 -2.79
C PHE A 19 -26.99 -25.76 -2.04
N SER A 20 -26.80 -25.89 -0.73
CA SER A 20 -26.42 -24.80 0.15
C SER A 20 -25.08 -24.22 -0.34
N SER A 21 -25.13 -23.03 -0.88
CA SER A 21 -23.93 -22.25 -1.17
C SER A 21 -23.43 -21.64 0.14
N ASP A 22 -22.47 -22.27 0.76
CA ASP A 22 -21.67 -21.66 1.82
C ASP A 22 -20.96 -20.44 1.25
N LYS A 23 -21.53 -19.28 1.56
CA LYS A 23 -20.91 -17.98 1.35
C LYS A 23 -19.78 -17.83 2.35
N ASN A 24 -18.59 -18.24 1.95
CA ASN A 24 -17.34 -17.89 2.60
C ASN A 24 -17.17 -16.36 2.49
N LYS A 25 -17.75 -15.64 3.47
CA LYS A 25 -17.57 -14.20 3.64
C LYS A 25 -16.11 -13.99 4.06
N SER A 26 -15.25 -13.73 3.10
CA SER A 26 -13.98 -13.09 3.37
C SER A 26 -14.26 -11.78 4.11
N ARG A 27 -14.00 -11.77 5.40
CA ARG A 27 -14.08 -10.56 6.23
C ARG A 27 -12.97 -9.62 5.77
N HIS A 28 -13.31 -8.73 4.86
CA HIS A 28 -12.53 -7.52 4.62
C HIS A 28 -12.62 -6.69 5.90
N PHE A 29 -11.57 -6.77 6.69
CA PHE A 29 -11.39 -5.90 7.84
C PHE A 29 -11.04 -4.51 7.30
N HIS A 30 -12.06 -3.66 7.18
CA HIS A 30 -11.85 -2.22 7.06
C HIS A 30 -11.50 -1.71 8.46
N PRO A 31 -10.28 -1.25 8.73
CA PRO A 31 -10.02 -0.55 9.97
C PRO A 31 -10.83 0.74 9.96
N ALA A 32 -11.70 0.88 10.96
CA ALA A 32 -12.43 2.10 11.24
C ALA A 32 -11.50 3.31 11.23
N HIS A 33 -11.92 4.35 10.55
CA HIS A 33 -11.25 5.62 10.37
C HIS A 33 -11.20 6.38 11.70
N PRO A 34 -10.06 6.59 12.33
CA PRO A 34 -9.90 7.73 13.20
C PRO A 34 -9.30 8.86 12.37
N SER A 35 -9.99 9.98 12.32
CA SER A 35 -9.51 11.25 11.82
C SER A 35 -8.35 11.76 12.68
N PHE A 36 -7.12 11.29 12.44
CA PHE A 36 -5.92 11.75 13.13
C PHE A 36 -4.95 12.36 12.12
N LEU A 37 -4.99 13.67 12.06
CA LEU A 37 -3.94 14.49 11.46
C LEU A 37 -2.82 14.68 12.50
N PRO A 38 -1.54 14.69 12.12
CA PRO A 38 -0.46 14.97 13.05
C PRO A 38 -0.64 16.37 13.64
N LYS A 39 -0.65 16.47 14.96
CA LYS A 39 -0.57 17.75 15.68
C LYS A 39 0.87 18.24 15.65
N GLU A 40 1.05 19.54 15.49
CA GLU A 40 2.35 20.20 15.58
C GLU A 40 2.99 20.04 16.97
N PRO A 41 4.33 20.04 17.07
CA PRO A 41 5.01 19.91 18.36
C PRO A 41 4.84 21.18 19.19
N VAL A 42 4.18 21.06 20.34
CA VAL A 42 4.11 22.11 21.36
C VAL A 42 5.41 22.13 22.12
N LYS A 43 6.08 23.28 22.17
CA LYS A 43 7.23 23.54 23.05
C LYS A 43 6.77 23.53 24.51
N GLY A 44 7.24 22.57 25.29
CA GLY A 44 6.96 22.45 26.71
C GLY A 44 7.99 23.12 27.57
N ILE A 45 7.49 23.91 28.52
CA ILE A 45 8.22 24.55 29.61
C ILE A 45 8.36 23.54 30.75
N GLY A 46 9.57 23.41 31.31
CA GLY A 46 9.85 22.53 32.43
C GLY A 46 9.26 23.00 33.77
N LYS A 47 9.03 22.05 34.66
CA LYS A 47 9.09 22.25 36.14
C LYS A 47 9.46 20.93 36.81
N GLU A 48 10.48 21.02 37.66
CA GLU A 48 10.88 20.02 38.65
C GLU A 48 9.84 19.89 39.75
N SER A 49 9.64 18.69 40.31
CA SER A 49 9.47 18.50 41.76
C SER A 49 9.53 17.04 42.22
N SER A 50 10.48 16.78 43.07
CA SER A 50 10.47 16.00 44.33
C SER A 50 9.99 14.55 44.36
N LYS A 51 10.96 13.77 44.90
CA LYS A 51 10.93 12.35 45.30
C LYS A 51 9.90 12.05 46.39
N GLU A 52 9.14 10.96 46.20
CA GLU A 52 8.68 10.13 47.33
C GLU A 52 8.87 8.65 47.00
N LYS A 53 9.60 7.95 47.92
CA LYS A 53 9.77 6.48 47.91
C LYS A 53 8.54 5.84 48.56
N LYS A 54 7.96 4.83 47.92
CA LYS A 54 7.02 3.87 48.54
C LYS A 54 7.44 2.43 48.23
N PRO A 55 7.08 1.44 49.06
CA PRO A 55 7.84 0.23 49.28
C PRO A 55 7.64 -0.84 48.18
N GLU A 56 8.69 -1.60 48.03
CA GLU A 56 8.86 -2.77 47.18
C GLU A 56 7.80 -3.85 47.49
N LYS A 57 6.89 -4.10 46.55
CA LYS A 57 6.09 -5.32 46.49
C LYS A 57 6.80 -6.27 45.52
N SER A 58 7.15 -7.46 46.02
CA SER A 58 7.69 -8.57 45.27
C SER A 58 6.76 -8.87 44.06
N GLU A 59 7.26 -8.62 42.87
CA GLU A 59 6.63 -9.01 41.61
C GLU A 59 6.70 -10.53 41.43
N PRO A 60 5.64 -11.17 40.92
CA PRO A 60 5.69 -12.59 40.57
C PRO A 60 6.70 -12.80 39.43
N GLU A 61 7.49 -13.89 39.53
CA GLU A 61 8.44 -14.32 38.50
C GLU A 61 7.80 -14.27 37.10
N VAL A 62 8.26 -13.31 36.31
CA VAL A 62 7.88 -13.17 34.92
C VAL A 62 8.49 -14.35 34.15
N LYS A 63 7.62 -15.24 33.68
CA LYS A 63 7.94 -16.31 32.73
C LYS A 63 8.96 -15.82 31.72
N ALA A 64 10.02 -16.58 31.49
CA ALA A 64 11.07 -16.30 30.52
C ALA A 64 10.44 -15.80 29.20
N LEU A 65 10.57 -14.51 28.92
CA LEU A 65 10.09 -13.91 27.67
C LEU A 65 10.85 -14.61 26.54
N HIS A 66 10.12 -15.38 25.72
CA HIS A 66 10.64 -15.78 24.42
C HIS A 66 11.05 -14.51 23.68
N LYS A 67 12.34 -14.34 23.42
CA LYS A 67 12.81 -13.25 22.55
C LYS A 67 12.13 -13.44 21.19
N PRO A 68 11.45 -12.41 20.65
CA PRO A 68 10.82 -12.52 19.34
C PRO A 68 11.88 -12.89 18.31
N THR A 69 11.64 -14.01 17.59
CA THR A 69 12.57 -14.56 16.59
C THR A 69 12.42 -13.91 15.22
N GLY A 70 11.44 -12.99 15.07
CA GLY A 70 11.14 -12.35 13.81
C GLY A 70 11.44 -10.86 13.79
N TRP A 71 11.37 -10.30 12.59
CA TRP A 71 11.53 -8.86 12.34
C TRP A 71 10.52 -8.33 11.33
N ILE A 72 10.34 -7.02 11.30
CA ILE A 72 9.46 -6.34 10.34
C ILE A 72 10.31 -5.79 9.20
N GLY A 73 9.99 -6.13 7.95
CA GLY A 73 10.49 -5.47 6.75
C GLY A 73 9.44 -4.51 6.20
N THR A 74 9.85 -3.32 5.73
CA THR A 74 8.92 -2.36 5.12
C THR A 74 9.47 -1.79 3.82
N ASP A 75 8.57 -1.56 2.85
CA ASP A 75 8.89 -0.94 1.56
C ASP A 75 7.68 -0.19 1.00
N GLU A 76 7.87 0.61 -0.07
CA GLU A 76 6.84 1.40 -0.71
C GLU A 76 6.73 1.15 -2.21
N SER A 77 5.56 1.51 -2.79
CA SER A 77 5.33 1.58 -4.25
C SER A 77 4.51 2.81 -4.62
N GLY A 78 4.66 3.28 -5.85
CA GLY A 78 3.94 4.44 -6.35
C GLY A 78 4.62 5.79 -6.09
N LYS A 79 5.81 5.81 -5.47
CA LYS A 79 6.57 7.03 -5.18
C LYS A 79 6.96 7.81 -6.44
N GLY A 80 7.36 7.11 -7.49
CA GLY A 80 7.79 7.67 -8.78
C GLY A 80 6.68 7.71 -9.85
N ASP A 81 5.46 7.33 -9.50
CA ASP A 81 4.34 7.25 -10.43
C ASP A 81 3.45 8.48 -10.31
N TYR A 82 3.16 9.11 -11.43
CA TYR A 82 2.29 10.28 -11.52
C TYR A 82 0.85 9.92 -11.15
N PHE A 83 0.32 8.85 -11.72
CA PHE A 83 -0.99 8.30 -11.42
C PHE A 83 -0.99 7.39 -10.18
N GLY A 84 -2.16 7.24 -9.58
CA GLY A 84 -2.41 6.27 -8.53
C GLY A 84 -1.87 6.65 -7.16
N PRO A 85 -2.01 5.74 -6.19
CA PRO A 85 -1.67 5.99 -4.80
C PRO A 85 -0.16 5.98 -4.53
N LEU A 86 0.22 6.41 -3.33
CA LEU A 86 1.42 5.95 -2.66
C LEU A 86 1.00 4.80 -1.73
N VAL A 87 1.67 3.65 -1.84
CA VAL A 87 1.41 2.47 -1.02
C VAL A 87 2.64 2.15 -0.20
N VAL A 88 2.47 1.95 1.10
CA VAL A 88 3.52 1.44 1.99
C VAL A 88 3.05 0.12 2.57
N ALA A 89 3.89 -0.90 2.50
CA ALA A 89 3.61 -2.20 3.09
C ALA A 89 4.67 -2.61 4.09
N GLY A 90 4.31 -3.54 4.96
CA GLY A 90 5.23 -4.20 5.87
C GLY A 90 4.85 -5.66 6.07
N VAL A 91 5.85 -6.46 6.29
CA VAL A 91 5.74 -7.90 6.55
C VAL A 91 6.53 -8.23 7.80
N TYR A 92 5.91 -8.94 8.73
CA TYR A 92 6.60 -9.59 9.82
C TYR A 92 7.04 -10.98 9.37
N LEU A 93 8.34 -11.24 9.43
CA LEU A 93 8.95 -12.50 9.03
C LEU A 93 9.55 -13.19 10.24
N GLU A 94 9.08 -14.40 10.50
CA GLU A 94 9.65 -15.33 11.47
C GLU A 94 10.69 -16.25 10.79
N ASP A 95 11.69 -16.67 11.53
CA ASP A 95 12.78 -17.51 11.01
C ASP A 95 12.28 -18.82 10.38
N ASN A 96 11.20 -19.39 10.90
CA ASN A 96 10.56 -20.62 10.38
C ASN A 96 9.93 -20.44 8.99
N LEU A 97 9.59 -19.20 8.58
CA LEU A 97 9.01 -18.92 7.27
C LEU A 97 10.07 -18.65 6.19
N ILE A 98 11.34 -18.46 6.56
CA ILE A 98 12.42 -18.18 5.60
C ILE A 98 12.52 -19.23 4.49
N PRO A 99 12.51 -20.55 4.77
CA PRO A 99 12.57 -21.58 3.72
C PRO A 99 11.42 -21.45 2.71
N GLN A 100 10.20 -21.17 3.20
CA GLN A 100 9.01 -21.04 2.37
C GLN A 100 9.08 -19.80 1.46
N LEU A 101 9.53 -18.66 1.97
CA LEU A 101 9.69 -17.44 1.16
C LEU A 101 10.78 -17.64 0.09
N ARG A 102 11.86 -18.36 0.40
CA ARG A 102 12.88 -18.71 -0.59
C ARG A 102 12.35 -19.61 -1.69
N GLN A 103 11.52 -20.62 -1.36
CA GLN A 103 10.85 -21.48 -2.35
C GLN A 103 9.90 -20.67 -3.26
N LEU A 104 9.23 -19.66 -2.74
CA LEU A 104 8.40 -18.73 -3.51
C LEU A 104 9.23 -17.76 -4.37
N ASN A 105 10.58 -17.84 -4.29
CA ASN A 105 11.50 -16.95 -5.00
C ASN A 105 11.22 -15.47 -4.73
N VAL A 106 10.88 -15.16 -3.46
CA VAL A 106 10.67 -13.78 -3.00
C VAL A 106 11.97 -13.01 -3.14
N ARG A 107 11.92 -11.91 -3.88
CA ARG A 107 13.05 -11.03 -4.19
C ARG A 107 12.53 -9.62 -4.53
N ASP A 108 13.43 -8.70 -4.80
CA ASP A 108 13.08 -7.33 -5.22
C ASP A 108 11.99 -7.33 -6.30
N SER A 109 10.86 -6.69 -5.99
CA SER A 109 9.66 -6.66 -6.84
C SER A 109 9.90 -6.02 -8.21
N LYS A 110 10.91 -5.14 -8.34
CA LYS A 110 11.27 -4.48 -9.61
C LYS A 110 11.77 -5.47 -10.67
N LYS A 111 12.25 -6.63 -10.23
CA LYS A 111 12.75 -7.73 -11.09
C LYS A 111 11.69 -8.78 -11.43
N ILE A 112 10.45 -8.56 -11.02
CA ILE A 112 9.34 -9.51 -11.16
C ILE A 112 8.27 -8.90 -12.06
N SER A 113 7.66 -9.71 -12.96
CA SER A 113 6.56 -9.24 -13.80
C SER A 113 5.28 -8.99 -13.00
N ASP A 114 4.41 -8.09 -13.49
CA ASP A 114 3.17 -7.71 -12.78
C ASP A 114 2.22 -8.91 -12.54
N GLY A 115 2.18 -9.89 -13.46
CA GLY A 115 1.38 -11.11 -13.29
C GLY A 115 1.88 -11.97 -12.13
N VAL A 116 3.19 -12.20 -12.04
CA VAL A 116 3.81 -12.97 -10.96
C VAL A 116 3.69 -12.22 -9.62
N ILE A 117 3.75 -10.89 -9.63
CA ILE A 117 3.53 -10.07 -8.42
C ILE A 117 2.16 -10.33 -7.81
N LYS A 118 1.09 -10.43 -8.62
CA LYS A 118 -0.28 -10.70 -8.12
C LYS A 118 -0.41 -12.09 -7.49
N ASP A 119 0.25 -13.11 -8.06
CA ASP A 119 0.27 -14.47 -7.49
C ASP A 119 1.05 -14.51 -6.17
N LEU A 120 2.22 -13.89 -6.13
CA LEU A 120 3.04 -13.80 -4.90
C LEU A 120 2.31 -13.02 -3.80
N ASP A 121 1.61 -11.94 -4.12
CA ASP A 121 0.81 -11.16 -3.15
C ASP A 121 -0.22 -12.06 -2.47
N PHE A 122 -0.98 -12.84 -3.25
CA PHE A 122 -1.98 -13.77 -2.69
C PHE A 122 -1.34 -14.78 -1.73
N ARG A 123 -0.21 -15.38 -2.10
CA ARG A 123 0.51 -16.34 -1.27
C ARG A 123 1.10 -15.71 -0.02
N LEU A 124 1.74 -14.55 -0.14
CA LEU A 124 2.34 -13.84 1.01
C LEU A 124 1.28 -13.42 2.03
N ARG A 125 0.12 -12.94 1.57
CA ARG A 125 -1.00 -12.59 2.47
C ARG A 125 -1.56 -13.79 3.23
N SER A 126 -1.43 -15.01 2.70
CA SER A 126 -1.90 -16.23 3.37
C SER A 126 -0.95 -16.76 4.44
N ILE A 127 0.35 -16.46 4.34
CA ILE A 127 1.39 -17.06 5.21
C ILE A 127 2.05 -16.08 6.16
N CYS A 128 2.09 -14.78 5.83
CA CYS A 128 2.76 -13.77 6.63
C CYS A 128 1.78 -12.89 7.41
N ARG A 129 2.22 -12.35 8.56
CA ARG A 129 1.58 -11.18 9.16
C ARG A 129 2.05 -9.95 8.42
N TYR A 130 1.11 -9.09 8.02
CA TYR A 130 1.41 -7.92 7.20
C TYR A 130 0.50 -6.74 7.52
N SER A 131 0.92 -5.58 7.06
CA SER A 131 0.07 -4.37 7.01
C SER A 131 0.33 -3.65 5.69
N VAL A 132 -0.72 -3.08 5.09
CA VAL A 132 -0.64 -2.24 3.90
C VAL A 132 -1.38 -0.93 4.17
N VAL A 133 -0.71 0.18 3.92
CA VAL A 133 -1.27 1.54 4.02
C VAL A 133 -1.33 2.14 2.63
N VAL A 134 -2.55 2.44 2.17
CA VAL A 134 -2.81 3.05 0.87
C VAL A 134 -3.13 4.53 1.06
N ILE A 135 -2.37 5.39 0.41
CA ILE A 135 -2.57 6.84 0.39
C ILE A 135 -3.02 7.21 -1.03
N GLY A 136 -4.33 7.24 -1.25
CA GLY A 136 -4.92 7.60 -2.55
C GLY A 136 -4.52 9.01 -3.00
N PRO A 137 -4.67 9.34 -4.30
CA PRO A 137 -4.18 10.61 -4.85
C PRO A 137 -4.71 11.84 -4.11
N GLU A 138 -6.00 11.96 -3.83
CA GLU A 138 -6.58 13.11 -3.10
C GLU A 138 -5.96 13.25 -1.70
N LYS A 139 -5.87 12.13 -0.96
CA LYS A 139 -5.25 12.13 0.38
C LYS A 139 -3.77 12.45 0.31
N TYR A 140 -3.07 11.95 -0.71
CA TYR A 140 -1.67 12.26 -0.98
C TYR A 140 -1.49 13.75 -1.23
N ASN A 141 -2.29 14.35 -2.09
CA ASN A 141 -2.25 15.78 -2.42
C ASN A 141 -2.50 16.64 -1.19
N LEU A 142 -3.48 16.29 -0.35
CA LEU A 142 -3.75 16.94 0.92
C LEU A 142 -2.56 16.85 1.89
N LEU A 143 -1.94 15.68 2.02
CA LEU A 143 -0.76 15.51 2.88
C LEU A 143 0.44 16.29 2.33
N TYR A 144 0.65 16.23 1.02
CA TYR A 144 1.76 16.94 0.37
C TYR A 144 1.61 18.46 0.48
N SER A 145 0.41 19.01 0.34
CA SER A 145 0.16 20.45 0.52
C SER A 145 0.52 20.96 1.92
N ARG A 146 0.36 20.10 2.94
CA ARG A 146 0.67 20.42 4.35
C ARG A 146 2.14 20.20 4.69
N MET A 147 2.67 19.04 4.32
CA MET A 147 4.03 18.63 4.72
C MET A 147 5.12 19.19 3.81
N LYS A 148 4.80 19.49 2.53
CA LYS A 148 5.74 19.96 1.49
C LYS A 148 6.99 19.08 1.33
N ASN A 149 6.93 17.84 1.79
CA ASN A 149 8.06 16.91 1.82
C ASN A 149 7.59 15.46 1.71
N LEU A 150 7.97 14.81 0.61
CA LEU A 150 7.62 13.41 0.35
C LEU A 150 8.18 12.46 1.41
N ASN A 151 9.41 12.70 1.90
CA ASN A 151 10.03 11.83 2.90
C ASN A 151 9.26 11.82 4.22
N ARG A 152 8.59 12.93 4.59
CA ARG A 152 7.69 12.97 5.75
C ARG A 152 6.44 12.12 5.55
N ILE A 153 5.88 12.10 4.34
CA ILE A 153 4.71 11.27 4.00
C ILE A 153 5.11 9.79 4.04
N LEU A 154 6.26 9.44 3.45
CA LEU A 154 6.81 8.09 3.49
C LEU A 154 7.05 7.66 4.94
N ALA A 155 7.76 8.46 5.72
CA ALA A 155 8.04 8.19 7.12
C ALA A 155 6.78 7.92 7.94
N TRP A 156 5.73 8.70 7.72
CA TRP A 156 4.42 8.47 8.35
C TRP A 156 3.82 7.13 7.92
N GLY A 157 3.91 6.79 6.63
CA GLY A 157 3.40 5.52 6.10
C GLY A 157 4.12 4.32 6.70
N HIS A 158 5.46 4.33 6.71
CA HIS A 158 6.28 3.28 7.31
C HIS A 158 6.02 3.14 8.81
N ALA A 159 5.99 4.25 9.55
CA ALA A 159 5.69 4.23 10.98
C ALA A 159 4.30 3.65 11.27
N ARG A 160 3.29 3.97 10.44
CA ARG A 160 1.94 3.42 10.57
C ARG A 160 1.90 1.91 10.32
N VAL A 161 2.59 1.44 9.29
CA VAL A 161 2.69 0.01 8.96
C VAL A 161 3.36 -0.76 10.10
N ILE A 162 4.48 -0.25 10.63
CA ILE A 162 5.19 -0.85 11.77
C ILE A 162 4.26 -0.92 13.00
N GLU A 163 3.59 0.16 13.35
CA GLU A 163 2.67 0.19 14.49
C GLU A 163 1.52 -0.81 14.33
N ASN A 164 0.93 -0.91 13.13
CA ASN A 164 -0.16 -1.84 12.84
C ASN A 164 0.28 -3.32 12.99
N ILE A 165 1.51 -3.64 12.62
CA ILE A 165 2.06 -5.00 12.79
C ILE A 165 2.34 -5.28 14.26
N LEU A 166 2.92 -4.32 14.99
CA LEU A 166 3.20 -4.46 16.42
C LEU A 166 1.96 -4.58 17.31
N LEU A 167 0.78 -4.20 16.81
CA LEU A 167 -0.49 -4.50 17.47
C LEU A 167 -0.89 -5.99 17.37
N GLN A 168 -0.26 -6.75 16.47
CA GLN A 168 -0.60 -8.15 16.18
C GLN A 168 0.47 -9.13 16.67
N VAL A 169 1.74 -8.69 16.70
CA VAL A 169 2.91 -9.53 17.03
C VAL A 169 3.94 -8.73 17.82
N ASP A 170 4.75 -9.44 18.59
CA ASP A 170 5.95 -8.87 19.20
C ASP A 170 7.12 -8.97 18.22
N ALA A 171 7.74 -7.83 17.93
CA ALA A 171 8.98 -7.76 17.17
C ALA A 171 9.98 -6.84 17.89
N SER A 172 11.27 -7.19 17.83
CA SER A 172 12.32 -6.38 18.46
C SER A 172 12.95 -5.37 17.50
N ARG A 173 12.76 -5.56 16.18
CA ARG A 173 13.38 -4.72 15.15
C ARG A 173 12.50 -4.57 13.91
N ALA A 174 12.69 -3.46 13.21
CA ALA A 174 12.17 -3.22 11.87
C ALA A 174 13.30 -2.76 10.95
N LEU A 175 13.25 -3.18 9.68
CA LEU A 175 14.16 -2.80 8.60
C LEU A 175 13.37 -2.15 7.46
N SER A 176 13.85 -1.01 6.98
CA SER A 176 13.29 -0.31 5.82
C SER A 176 14.37 -0.06 4.77
N ASP A 177 14.00 -0.05 3.50
CA ASP A 177 14.87 0.53 2.47
C ASP A 177 15.04 2.03 2.71
N GLN A 178 16.23 2.57 2.36
CA GLN A 178 16.55 3.96 2.65
C GLN A 178 15.89 4.88 1.60
N PHE A 179 14.98 5.74 2.04
CA PHE A 179 14.36 6.76 1.19
C PHE A 179 14.74 8.20 1.59
N GLY A 180 15.50 8.38 2.64
CA GLY A 180 15.93 9.69 3.14
C GLY A 180 16.69 9.57 4.44
N ASP A 181 16.77 10.66 5.20
CA ASP A 181 17.35 10.67 6.53
C ASP A 181 16.52 9.77 7.47
N GLU A 182 17.19 8.89 8.21
CA GLU A 182 16.59 7.97 9.18
C GLU A 182 15.76 8.69 10.25
N MET A 183 16.11 9.93 10.56
CA MET A 183 15.36 10.76 11.51
C MET A 183 13.91 10.99 11.09
N TYR A 184 13.59 10.97 9.79
CA TYR A 184 12.20 11.09 9.34
C TYR A 184 11.34 9.96 9.89
N ILE A 185 11.76 8.69 9.76
CA ILE A 185 11.01 7.54 10.30
C ILE A 185 11.05 7.56 11.82
N LYS A 186 12.22 7.76 12.45
CA LYS A 186 12.36 7.78 13.91
C LYS A 186 11.40 8.77 14.56
N ASN A 187 11.29 9.97 14.00
CA ASN A 187 10.38 11.01 14.49
C ASN A 187 8.89 10.68 14.22
N ALA A 188 8.60 9.88 13.20
CA ALA A 188 7.23 9.46 12.87
C ALA A 188 6.77 8.22 13.65
N LEU A 189 7.69 7.46 14.30
CA LEU A 189 7.34 6.26 15.07
C LEU A 189 6.34 6.57 16.17
N MET A 190 5.37 5.68 16.32
CA MET A 190 4.29 5.76 17.30
C MET A 190 4.65 5.01 18.59
N LYS A 191 3.67 4.77 19.45
CA LYS A 191 3.88 4.25 20.81
C LYS A 191 4.62 2.91 20.84
N LEU A 192 4.26 1.96 20.00
CA LEU A 192 4.90 0.64 19.93
C LEU A 192 6.19 0.70 19.12
N GLY A 193 6.17 1.36 17.96
CA GLY A 193 7.35 1.51 17.10
C GLY A 193 8.55 2.16 17.79
N LYS A 194 8.34 3.04 18.77
CA LYS A 194 9.43 3.64 19.56
C LYS A 194 10.14 2.67 20.50
N LYS A 195 9.57 1.48 20.73
CA LYS A 195 10.13 0.46 21.63
C LYS A 195 11.04 -0.53 20.92
N ILE A 196 11.04 -0.54 19.58
CA ILE A 196 11.82 -1.46 18.78
C ILE A 196 13.02 -0.76 18.13
N ARG A 197 14.00 -1.57 17.73
CA ARG A 197 15.15 -1.07 16.96
C ARG A 197 14.72 -0.87 15.51
N LEU A 198 14.79 0.36 15.02
CA LEU A 198 14.61 0.68 13.61
C LEU A 198 15.96 0.77 12.93
N GLU A 199 16.08 0.14 11.76
CA GLU A 199 17.23 0.22 10.85
C GLU A 199 16.76 0.70 9.48
N GLN A 200 17.51 1.60 8.86
CA GLN A 200 17.41 1.93 7.44
C GLN A 200 18.75 1.67 6.78
N ARG A 201 18.72 1.03 5.62
CA ARG A 201 19.95 0.85 4.82
C ARG A 201 19.62 0.83 3.33
N PRO A 202 20.55 1.29 2.46
CA PRO A 202 20.43 1.15 1.03
C PRO A 202 20.42 -0.34 0.63
N GLY A 203 19.61 -0.70 -0.37
CA GLY A 203 19.54 -2.07 -0.86
C GLY A 203 18.93 -3.05 0.14
N ALA A 204 18.09 -2.56 1.06
CA ALA A 204 17.41 -3.41 2.04
C ALA A 204 16.45 -4.42 1.39
N GLU A 205 16.10 -4.26 0.11
CA GLU A 205 15.33 -5.24 -0.68
C GLU A 205 16.04 -6.60 -0.83
N SER A 206 17.30 -6.72 -0.45
CA SER A 206 18.01 -8.00 -0.30
C SER A 206 17.53 -8.81 0.92
N ASP A 207 16.90 -8.17 1.89
CA ASP A 207 16.25 -8.81 3.04
C ASP A 207 14.90 -9.36 2.64
N LEU A 208 14.59 -10.61 3.04
CA LEU A 208 13.36 -11.30 2.64
C LEU A 208 12.07 -10.62 3.14
N ALA A 209 12.08 -10.01 4.33
CA ALA A 209 10.92 -9.33 4.85
C ALA A 209 10.65 -8.02 4.07
N VAL A 210 11.72 -7.28 3.72
CA VAL A 210 11.63 -6.07 2.88
C VAL A 210 11.20 -6.45 1.46
N ALA A 211 11.78 -7.51 0.88
CA ALA A 211 11.39 -8.00 -0.44
C ALA A 211 9.92 -8.43 -0.49
N ALA A 212 9.44 -9.13 0.55
CA ALA A 212 8.03 -9.49 0.67
C ALA A 212 7.14 -8.23 0.79
N ALA A 213 7.55 -7.24 1.57
CA ALA A 213 6.84 -5.96 1.69
C ALA A 213 6.79 -5.22 0.34
N SER A 214 7.88 -5.22 -0.44
CA SER A 214 7.92 -4.60 -1.76
C SER A 214 6.92 -5.24 -2.74
N ILE A 215 6.76 -6.57 -2.69
CA ILE A 215 5.77 -7.30 -3.48
C ILE A 215 4.36 -6.88 -3.10
N LEU A 216 4.02 -6.86 -1.80
CA LEU A 216 2.70 -6.44 -1.32
C LEU A 216 2.39 -4.98 -1.70
N ALA A 217 3.36 -4.07 -1.53
CA ALA A 217 3.19 -2.66 -1.88
C ALA A 217 2.93 -2.49 -3.38
N ARG A 218 3.71 -3.19 -4.23
CA ARG A 218 3.55 -3.12 -5.69
C ARG A 218 2.25 -3.75 -6.15
N ALA A 219 1.86 -4.91 -5.62
CA ALA A 219 0.60 -5.55 -5.98
C ALA A 219 -0.59 -4.64 -5.66
N GLU A 220 -0.64 -4.05 -4.47
CA GLU A 220 -1.70 -3.12 -4.08
C GLU A 220 -1.70 -1.87 -4.98
N PHE A 221 -0.51 -1.30 -5.29
CA PHE A 221 -0.39 -0.19 -6.22
C PHE A 221 -0.99 -0.52 -7.58
N LEU A 222 -0.63 -1.67 -8.17
CA LEU A 222 -1.14 -2.12 -9.47
C LEU A 222 -2.65 -2.30 -9.45
N ASN A 223 -3.19 -2.93 -8.42
CA ASN A 223 -4.62 -3.16 -8.27
C ASN A 223 -5.40 -1.83 -8.16
N ARG A 224 -4.86 -0.85 -7.42
CA ARG A 224 -5.47 0.48 -7.30
C ARG A 224 -5.38 1.28 -8.60
N LEU A 225 -4.25 1.23 -9.30
CA LEU A 225 -4.08 1.89 -10.59
C LEU A 225 -5.04 1.34 -11.64
N GLU A 226 -5.20 0.02 -11.67
CA GLU A 226 -6.17 -0.66 -12.54
C GLU A 226 -7.62 -0.27 -12.18
N SER A 227 -7.95 -0.16 -10.90
CA SER A 227 -9.26 0.29 -10.44
C SER A 227 -9.56 1.72 -10.91
N LEU A 228 -8.60 2.64 -10.73
CA LEU A 228 -8.73 4.03 -11.19
C LEU A 228 -8.85 4.10 -12.72
N SER A 229 -8.11 3.26 -13.45
CA SER A 229 -8.22 3.16 -14.91
C SER A 229 -9.62 2.72 -15.36
N ARG A 230 -10.21 1.74 -14.68
CA ARG A 230 -11.60 1.32 -14.96
C ARG A 230 -12.61 2.40 -14.63
N GLU A 231 -12.42 3.10 -13.52
CA GLU A 231 -13.30 4.19 -13.06
C GLU A 231 -13.37 5.33 -14.08
N CYS A 232 -12.21 5.82 -14.54
CA CYS A 232 -12.17 6.91 -15.52
C CYS A 232 -12.34 6.44 -16.97
N GLY A 233 -12.25 5.12 -17.26
CA GLY A 233 -12.32 4.56 -18.59
C GLY A 233 -11.15 4.97 -19.50
N ILE A 234 -9.97 5.20 -18.90
CA ILE A 234 -8.71 5.52 -19.56
C ILE A 234 -7.62 4.66 -18.94
N VAL A 235 -6.78 4.03 -19.75
CA VAL A 235 -5.61 3.31 -19.25
C VAL A 235 -4.62 4.31 -18.64
N LEU A 236 -4.38 4.20 -17.35
CA LEU A 236 -3.45 5.03 -16.61
C LEU A 236 -2.07 4.36 -16.57
N PRO A 237 -1.05 4.88 -17.29
CA PRO A 237 0.26 4.26 -17.32
C PRO A 237 1.05 4.51 -16.04
N LYS A 238 2.00 3.61 -15.74
CA LYS A 238 2.97 3.76 -14.63
C LYS A 238 4.03 4.81 -14.99
N GLY A 239 4.71 5.32 -13.97
CA GLY A 239 5.81 6.27 -14.10
C GLY A 239 5.34 7.70 -14.31
N ALA A 240 6.22 8.51 -14.94
CA ALA A 240 6.02 9.93 -15.20
C ALA A 240 6.55 10.33 -16.59
N SER A 241 6.35 9.47 -17.58
CA SER A 241 6.80 9.60 -18.96
C SER A 241 5.87 10.51 -19.79
N PRO A 242 6.20 10.86 -21.04
CA PRO A 242 5.28 11.55 -21.96
C PRO A 242 3.95 10.82 -22.17
N GLN A 243 3.92 9.49 -22.10
CA GLN A 243 2.69 8.71 -22.17
C GLN A 243 1.75 9.00 -21.00
N THR A 244 2.29 9.25 -19.80
CA THR A 244 1.49 9.67 -18.64
C THR A 244 0.93 11.08 -18.84
N GLU A 245 1.65 11.98 -19.48
CA GLU A 245 1.16 13.32 -19.82
C GLU A 245 -0.01 13.26 -20.82
N GLU A 246 0.11 12.41 -21.85
CA GLU A 246 -0.96 12.20 -22.83
C GLU A 246 -2.23 11.61 -22.19
N ALA A 247 -2.08 10.57 -21.37
CA ALA A 247 -3.20 9.99 -20.63
C ALA A 247 -3.88 11.00 -19.70
N ALA A 248 -3.09 11.88 -19.06
CA ALA A 248 -3.64 12.92 -18.20
C ALA A 248 -4.38 14.02 -18.98
N ARG A 249 -3.93 14.39 -20.20
CA ARG A 249 -4.67 15.29 -21.08
C ARG A 249 -6.03 14.71 -21.48
N LYS A 250 -6.06 13.43 -21.90
CA LYS A 250 -7.31 12.72 -22.18
C LYS A 250 -8.24 12.67 -20.97
N LEU A 251 -7.68 12.56 -19.75
CA LEU A 251 -8.45 12.58 -18.51
C LEU A 251 -9.05 13.97 -18.25
N VAL A 252 -8.27 15.05 -18.45
CA VAL A 252 -8.74 16.43 -18.31
C VAL A 252 -9.83 16.75 -19.36
N GLU A 253 -9.65 16.30 -20.59
CA GLU A 253 -10.63 16.45 -21.68
C GLU A 253 -11.97 15.76 -21.35
N LYS A 254 -11.89 14.56 -20.76
CA LYS A 254 -13.07 13.73 -20.47
C LYS A 254 -13.79 14.15 -19.19
N LEU A 255 -13.05 14.48 -18.12
CA LEU A 255 -13.60 14.65 -16.77
C LEU A 255 -13.48 16.07 -16.21
N GLY A 256 -12.78 16.98 -16.91
CA GLY A 256 -12.47 18.31 -16.42
C GLY A 256 -11.19 18.34 -15.56
N LYS A 257 -10.54 19.51 -15.55
CA LYS A 257 -9.29 19.74 -14.82
C LYS A 257 -9.43 19.62 -13.31
N GLU A 258 -10.61 19.93 -12.79
CA GLU A 258 -10.97 19.86 -11.36
C GLU A 258 -10.99 18.43 -10.82
N ASN A 259 -11.16 17.43 -11.69
CA ASN A 259 -11.14 16.02 -11.31
C ASN A 259 -9.76 15.36 -11.38
N LEU A 260 -8.74 16.08 -11.91
CA LEU A 260 -7.40 15.54 -12.10
C LEU A 260 -6.77 15.06 -10.78
N GLU A 261 -6.98 15.78 -9.68
CA GLU A 261 -6.43 15.47 -8.36
C GLU A 261 -6.90 14.12 -7.78
N LYS A 262 -8.00 13.57 -8.28
CA LYS A 262 -8.51 12.26 -7.88
C LYS A 262 -7.67 11.10 -8.41
N TYR A 263 -6.86 11.35 -9.43
CA TYR A 263 -6.10 10.34 -10.18
C TYR A 263 -4.59 10.51 -10.08
N VAL A 264 -4.09 11.75 -9.86
CA VAL A 264 -2.66 12.07 -9.96
C VAL A 264 -2.09 12.70 -8.70
N LYS A 265 -0.79 12.62 -8.56
CA LYS A 265 -0.01 13.35 -7.56
C LYS A 265 0.35 14.73 -8.12
N MET A 266 -0.40 15.76 -7.73
CA MET A 266 -0.38 17.11 -8.31
C MET A 266 0.97 17.83 -8.28
N HIS A 267 1.89 17.44 -7.39
CA HIS A 267 3.22 18.06 -7.27
C HIS A 267 4.22 17.65 -8.38
N PHE A 268 3.88 16.65 -9.19
CA PHE A 268 4.74 16.25 -10.32
C PHE A 268 4.79 17.34 -11.40
N LYS A 269 5.95 17.48 -12.04
CA LYS A 269 6.14 18.43 -13.15
C LYS A 269 5.19 18.17 -14.33
N ASN A 270 4.74 16.92 -14.49
CA ASN A 270 3.74 16.51 -15.48
C ASN A 270 2.44 17.34 -15.36
N THR A 271 2.01 17.67 -14.13
CA THR A 271 0.81 18.50 -13.91
C THR A 271 0.90 19.85 -14.60
N LEU A 272 2.05 20.53 -14.50
CA LEU A 272 2.25 21.82 -15.17
C LEU A 272 2.14 21.69 -16.69
N LYS A 273 2.77 20.66 -17.26
CA LYS A 273 2.72 20.41 -18.71
C LYS A 273 1.34 20.03 -19.22
N VAL A 274 0.56 19.31 -18.40
CA VAL A 274 -0.81 18.89 -18.75
C VAL A 274 -1.77 20.07 -18.71
N LEU A 275 -1.62 20.96 -17.73
CA LEU A 275 -2.50 22.11 -17.54
C LEU A 275 -2.09 23.36 -18.34
N SER A 276 -0.87 23.38 -18.92
CA SER A 276 -0.43 24.46 -19.80
C SER A 276 -1.16 24.39 -21.14
N PRO A 277 -1.52 25.54 -21.74
CA PRO A 277 -2.07 25.58 -23.09
C PRO A 277 -1.12 24.89 -24.08
N GLN A 278 -1.64 24.02 -24.94
CA GLN A 278 -0.86 23.47 -26.05
C GLN A 278 -0.64 24.57 -27.06
N PRO A 279 0.54 24.72 -27.68
CA PRO A 279 0.67 25.50 -28.91
C PRO A 279 -0.28 24.88 -29.93
N GLN A 280 -1.16 25.69 -30.48
CA GLN A 280 -2.05 25.26 -31.56
C GLN A 280 -1.14 24.71 -32.68
N LYS A 281 -1.39 23.45 -33.09
CA LYS A 281 -0.81 22.95 -34.33
C LYS A 281 -1.38 23.83 -35.44
N GLU A 282 -0.54 24.69 -35.99
CA GLU A 282 -0.89 25.35 -37.23
C GLU A 282 -1.21 24.26 -38.25
N GLU A 283 -2.47 24.20 -38.69
CA GLU A 283 -2.84 23.38 -39.84
C GLU A 283 -2.02 23.91 -41.04
N PRO A 284 -1.34 23.02 -41.77
CA PRO A 284 -0.66 23.47 -42.99
C PRO A 284 -1.66 24.14 -43.90
N ALA A 285 -1.43 25.42 -44.20
CA ALA A 285 -2.23 26.19 -45.13
C ALA A 285 -2.35 25.37 -46.44
N THR A 286 -3.54 24.94 -46.73
CA THR A 286 -3.87 24.33 -48.01
C THR A 286 -3.68 25.39 -49.08
N GLN A 287 -2.52 25.34 -49.78
CA GLN A 287 -2.30 26.14 -50.97
C GLN A 287 -3.23 25.55 -52.02
N GLY A 288 -4.28 26.34 -52.34
CA GLY A 288 -5.18 26.11 -53.49
C GLY A 288 -4.50 26.49 -54.83
#